data_5a5709ef7f146d71840cc3b0c382cd22
#
_entry.id   5a5709ef7f146d71840cc3b0c382cd22
#
_cell.length_a   1.000
_cell.length_b   1.000
_cell.length_c   1.000
_cell.angle_alpha   90.00
_cell.angle_beta   90.00
_cell.angle_gamma   90.00
#
_symmetry.space_group_name_H-M   'P 1'
#
loop_
_entity.id
_entity.type
_entity.pdbx_description
1 polymer ?
#
loop_
_entity_poly.entity_id
_entity_poly.type
_entity_poly.pdbx_seq_one_letter_code
_entity_poly.pdbx_strand_id
1 'polypeptide(L)'
;MVAATASVTTVDGVYPSPHFEGAEKRIEIDFHANETNARGLREVTRAQLDECMAAAHCEIVSVRSNAKFDAYVLSESSLFVFPTKLVLKTCGTTNLLAGVPTILKYASQVGMESRRVKFTRSSFDKPDLQPKLHASFDDETIFLEEHFGHLSPGGGSSYILGSKLKGVQWHLYVSGSACQWQDAQPKASLEVCMTHLNREHCEKHFYRKEETFVSSAQTTTDSGIRSIFEDFAIDDYVFEPCGYSMNGLNKLSATDSQFSTIHITPEDGFSYASCELSNVDVEELDVFSYVRQVASVFKPGKMVFAISIDGVNAADVSGDVLAAGGFIPGYSRVQATRQEFDVEGVIAYYTYERSDGLRSAHSLPNVARGAALLKGHPFSFANAADAERPLTPPCVMDFPSSDHSDDGRWSGCSNTDEDC
;
A
#
# COMPACT_ATOMS: atom_id res chain seq x y z
N MET A 1 23.11 10.84 25.33
CA MET A 1 23.92 11.40 24.25
C MET A 1 23.00 12.25 23.39
N VAL A 2 23.47 13.40 22.99
CA VAL A 2 22.70 14.59 22.64
C VAL A 2 21.93 14.39 21.33
N ALA A 3 20.60 14.57 21.37
CA ALA A 3 19.78 14.73 20.19
C ALA A 3 20.24 15.95 19.40
N ALA A 4 20.57 15.77 18.14
CA ALA A 4 20.88 16.85 17.22
C ALA A 4 19.58 17.59 16.89
N THR A 5 19.33 18.68 17.61
CA THR A 5 18.35 19.68 17.21
C THR A 5 18.85 20.38 15.95
N ALA A 6 18.26 20.05 14.80
CA ALA A 6 18.47 20.85 13.60
C ALA A 6 17.91 22.25 13.86
N SER A 7 18.82 23.24 13.95
CA SER A 7 18.46 24.64 14.03
C SER A 7 17.90 25.10 12.68
N VAL A 8 16.59 25.27 12.62
CA VAL A 8 15.92 25.91 11.49
C VAL A 8 16.18 27.42 11.59
N THR A 9 16.94 27.94 10.67
CA THR A 9 17.16 29.40 10.50
C THR A 9 15.87 30.03 9.95
N THR A 10 15.27 30.89 10.74
CA THR A 10 14.10 31.70 10.41
C THR A 10 14.46 32.78 9.40
N VAL A 11 13.77 32.79 8.25
CA VAL A 11 13.58 33.96 7.41
C VAL A 11 12.07 34.23 7.41
N ASP A 12 11.71 35.44 7.90
CA ASP A 12 10.36 35.99 7.94
C ASP A 12 9.26 35.20 8.67
N GLY A 13 9.30 35.18 10.01
CA GLY A 13 8.11 35.17 10.90
C GLY A 13 6.98 34.14 10.69
N VAL A 14 7.03 33.30 9.66
CA VAL A 14 6.11 32.22 9.40
C VAL A 14 6.83 30.92 9.78
N TYR A 15 6.52 30.40 10.95
CA TYR A 15 6.86 29.01 11.27
C TYR A 15 6.10 28.14 10.28
N PRO A 16 6.76 27.38 9.38
CA PRO A 16 6.06 26.31 8.69
C PRO A 16 5.55 25.38 9.78
N SER A 17 4.24 25.19 9.87
CA SER A 17 3.65 24.12 10.67
C SER A 17 4.39 22.84 10.27
N PRO A 18 5.05 22.12 11.18
CA PRO A 18 5.76 20.90 10.82
C PRO A 18 4.72 19.89 10.33
N HIS A 19 4.53 19.83 9.03
CA HIS A 19 3.65 18.86 8.41
C HIS A 19 4.42 17.56 8.27
N PHE A 20 3.97 16.51 8.94
CA PHE A 20 4.50 15.17 8.77
C PHE A 20 3.66 14.41 7.73
N GLU A 21 4.32 13.79 6.74
CA GLU A 21 3.65 12.94 5.76
C GLU A 21 3.39 11.56 6.35
N GLY A 22 2.12 11.28 6.65
CA GLY A 22 1.72 9.98 7.21
C GLY A 22 1.71 8.85 6.19
N ALA A 23 1.48 9.16 4.91
CA ALA A 23 1.38 8.15 3.86
C ALA A 23 2.67 7.32 3.74
N GLU A 24 2.51 6.01 3.84
CA GLU A 24 3.64 5.08 3.81
C GLU A 24 3.98 4.64 2.40
N LYS A 25 5.28 4.43 2.20
CA LYS A 25 5.87 3.71 1.08
C LYS A 25 6.14 2.28 1.55
N ARG A 26 5.80 1.28 0.75
CA ARG A 26 6.01 -0.14 1.08
C ARG A 26 6.65 -0.87 -0.09
N ILE A 27 7.75 -1.54 0.15
CA ILE A 27 8.37 -2.45 -0.81
C ILE A 27 8.43 -3.86 -0.23
N GLU A 28 8.09 -4.83 -1.06
CA GLU A 28 8.23 -6.25 -0.79
C GLU A 28 9.12 -6.84 -1.89
N ILE A 29 10.22 -7.49 -1.49
CA ILE A 29 11.14 -8.13 -2.41
C ILE A 29 11.19 -9.60 -2.05
N ASP A 30 10.78 -10.46 -2.99
CA ASP A 30 10.95 -11.90 -2.88
C ASP A 30 12.26 -12.33 -3.54
N PHE A 31 12.89 -13.35 -2.99
CA PHE A 31 14.16 -13.90 -3.44
C PHE A 31 14.02 -15.39 -3.76
N HIS A 32 14.88 -15.88 -4.62
CA HIS A 32 14.99 -17.31 -4.87
C HIS A 32 15.45 -18.03 -3.60
N ALA A 33 14.85 -19.20 -3.32
CA ALA A 33 15.33 -20.03 -2.25
C ALA A 33 16.75 -20.54 -2.59
N ASN A 34 17.64 -20.51 -1.59
CA ASN A 34 18.97 -21.06 -1.71
C ASN A 34 19.05 -22.35 -0.90
N GLU A 35 19.19 -23.50 -1.57
CA GLU A 35 19.22 -24.82 -0.92
C GLU A 35 20.39 -24.98 0.05
N THR A 36 21.49 -24.25 -0.15
CA THR A 36 22.68 -24.30 0.70
C THR A 36 22.61 -23.32 1.87
N ASN A 37 21.63 -22.39 1.87
CA ASN A 37 21.43 -21.38 2.91
C ASN A 37 19.94 -21.31 3.33
N ALA A 38 19.54 -22.19 4.23
CA ALA A 38 18.17 -22.23 4.75
C ALA A 38 17.77 -20.97 5.55
N ARG A 39 18.73 -20.20 6.06
CA ARG A 39 18.45 -18.93 6.74
C ARG A 39 18.27 -17.76 5.77
N GLY A 40 18.83 -17.87 4.56
CA GLY A 40 18.70 -16.88 3.50
C GLY A 40 19.01 -15.45 3.98
N LEU A 41 18.10 -14.52 3.77
CA LEU A 41 18.27 -13.11 4.19
C LEU A 41 18.47 -12.91 5.69
N ARG A 42 18.06 -13.85 6.53
CA ARG A 42 18.30 -13.80 7.99
C ARG A 42 19.77 -14.01 8.37
N GLU A 43 20.66 -14.27 7.41
CA GLU A 43 22.13 -14.22 7.57
C GLU A 43 22.69 -12.79 7.45
N VAL A 44 21.94 -11.85 6.89
CA VAL A 44 22.34 -10.43 6.86
C VAL A 44 22.46 -9.95 8.30
N THR A 45 23.63 -9.44 8.64
CA THR A 45 23.93 -9.03 10.01
C THR A 45 23.19 -7.75 10.40
N ARG A 46 23.04 -7.52 11.71
CA ARG A 46 22.42 -6.29 12.22
C ARG A 46 23.15 -5.04 11.70
N ALA A 47 24.46 -5.01 11.66
CA ALA A 47 25.22 -3.88 11.14
C ALA A 47 24.94 -3.60 9.66
N GLN A 48 24.77 -4.66 8.85
CA GLN A 48 24.39 -4.53 7.44
C GLN A 48 22.93 -4.02 7.28
N LEU A 49 22.02 -4.48 8.14
CA LEU A 49 20.64 -3.94 8.15
C LEU A 49 20.62 -2.47 8.60
N ASP A 50 21.45 -2.07 9.57
CA ASP A 50 21.59 -0.67 9.98
C ASP A 50 22.09 0.21 8.81
N GLU A 51 23.04 -0.29 7.99
CA GLU A 51 23.46 0.42 6.77
C GLU A 51 22.34 0.53 5.73
N CYS A 52 21.52 -0.53 5.56
CA CYS A 52 20.35 -0.47 4.67
C CYS A 52 19.35 0.59 5.13
N MET A 53 19.08 0.62 6.43
CA MET A 53 18.11 1.56 7.01
C MET A 53 18.64 2.99 6.98
N ALA A 54 19.93 3.19 7.26
CA ALA A 54 20.56 4.52 7.14
C ALA A 54 20.45 5.08 5.71
N ALA A 55 20.62 4.23 4.68
CA ALA A 55 20.42 4.64 3.29
C ALA A 55 18.95 5.04 2.99
N ALA A 56 17.99 4.41 3.66
CA ALA A 56 16.56 4.75 3.58
C ALA A 56 16.17 5.93 4.50
N HIS A 57 17.10 6.50 5.25
CA HIS A 57 16.89 7.53 6.27
C HIS A 57 16.02 7.06 7.44
N CYS A 58 16.26 5.84 7.90
CA CYS A 58 15.59 5.22 9.04
C CYS A 58 16.61 4.64 10.02
N GLU A 59 16.16 4.35 11.24
CA GLU A 59 16.95 3.65 12.27
C GLU A 59 16.14 2.49 12.85
N ILE A 60 16.82 1.39 13.19
CA ILE A 60 16.19 0.25 13.87
C ILE A 60 16.09 0.55 15.37
N VAL A 61 14.86 0.60 15.88
CA VAL A 61 14.54 0.88 17.29
C VAL A 61 14.51 -0.38 18.13
N SER A 62 13.80 -1.42 17.67
CA SER A 62 13.67 -2.70 18.37
C SER A 62 13.60 -3.87 17.40
N VAL A 63 13.69 -5.09 17.93
CA VAL A 63 13.55 -6.33 17.15
C VAL A 63 12.81 -7.39 17.94
N ARG A 64 11.92 -8.09 17.24
CA ARG A 64 11.26 -9.30 17.73
C ARG A 64 11.34 -10.39 16.66
N SER A 65 11.70 -11.60 17.06
CA SER A 65 11.91 -12.72 16.14
C SER A 65 11.00 -13.90 16.49
N ASN A 66 10.67 -14.70 15.46
CA ASN A 66 10.12 -16.03 15.62
C ASN A 66 10.92 -17.03 14.76
N ALA A 67 10.44 -18.27 14.64
CA ALA A 67 11.12 -19.29 13.83
C ALA A 67 11.16 -18.94 12.34
N LYS A 68 10.24 -18.10 11.83
CA LYS A 68 10.05 -17.82 10.41
C LYS A 68 10.68 -16.50 9.97
N PHE A 69 10.67 -15.46 10.80
CA PHE A 69 11.14 -14.14 10.41
C PHE A 69 11.56 -13.28 11.60
N ASP A 70 12.28 -12.20 11.28
CA ASP A 70 12.64 -11.14 12.19
C ASP A 70 11.86 -9.87 11.83
N ALA A 71 11.24 -9.24 12.83
CA ALA A 71 10.47 -8.00 12.71
C ALA A 71 11.19 -6.89 13.47
N TYR A 72 11.44 -5.78 12.80
CA TYR A 72 12.13 -4.62 13.35
C TYR A 72 11.19 -3.42 13.35
N VAL A 73 10.98 -2.80 14.50
CA VAL A 73 10.37 -1.47 14.59
C VAL A 73 11.43 -0.46 14.19
N LEU A 74 11.08 0.44 13.28
CA LEU A 74 11.96 1.51 12.82
C LEU A 74 11.55 2.86 13.43
N SER A 75 12.42 3.84 13.35
CA SER A 75 12.12 5.24 13.70
C SER A 75 10.92 5.77 12.88
N GLU A 76 10.77 5.33 11.63
CA GLU A 76 9.70 5.74 10.71
C GLU A 76 9.00 4.55 10.05
N SER A 77 8.66 3.48 10.72
CA SER A 77 7.80 2.37 10.37
C SER A 77 8.37 0.97 10.67
N SER A 78 8.53 0.04 9.69
CA SER A 78 8.83 -1.38 9.97
C SER A 78 9.65 -2.06 8.89
N LEU A 79 10.49 -3.00 9.34
CA LEU A 79 11.21 -3.93 8.46
C LEU A 79 10.91 -5.38 8.89
N PHE A 80 10.62 -6.24 7.93
CA PHE A 80 10.47 -7.69 8.14
C PHE A 80 11.45 -8.45 7.25
N VAL A 81 12.19 -9.39 7.85
CA VAL A 81 13.20 -10.21 7.17
C VAL A 81 12.86 -11.68 7.34
N PHE A 82 12.40 -12.29 6.26
CA PHE A 82 12.17 -13.72 6.12
C PHE A 82 13.39 -14.38 5.45
N PRO A 83 13.51 -15.69 5.41
CA PRO A 83 14.59 -16.34 4.65
C PRO A 83 14.61 -15.92 3.17
N THR A 84 13.44 -15.80 2.52
CA THR A 84 13.31 -15.53 1.08
C THR A 84 12.48 -14.29 0.75
N LYS A 85 12.17 -13.44 1.72
CA LYS A 85 11.37 -12.22 1.53
C LYS A 85 11.86 -11.12 2.46
N LEU A 86 11.85 -9.89 1.96
CA LEU A 86 12.04 -8.68 2.76
C LEU A 86 10.85 -7.75 2.52
N VAL A 87 10.29 -7.19 3.59
CA VAL A 87 9.26 -6.15 3.53
C VAL A 87 9.78 -4.93 4.29
N LEU A 88 9.88 -3.79 3.61
CA LEU A 88 10.24 -2.51 4.21
C LEU A 88 9.08 -1.52 4.02
N LYS A 89 8.65 -0.91 5.11
CA LYS A 89 7.68 0.19 5.13
C LYS A 89 8.35 1.41 5.75
N THR A 90 8.08 2.58 5.19
CA THR A 90 8.53 3.85 5.75
C THR A 90 7.54 4.96 5.48
N CYS A 91 7.43 5.92 6.40
CA CYS A 91 6.59 7.12 6.29
C CYS A 91 7.42 8.40 6.27
N GLY A 92 6.77 9.54 6.35
CA GLY A 92 7.45 10.83 6.39
C GLY A 92 8.24 11.13 5.12
N THR A 93 9.33 11.87 5.29
CA THR A 93 10.26 12.23 4.22
C THR A 93 11.43 11.24 4.08
N THR A 94 11.23 9.99 4.48
CA THR A 94 12.20 8.90 4.31
C THR A 94 12.42 8.59 2.83
N ASN A 95 13.60 8.04 2.52
CA ASN A 95 14.01 7.70 1.16
C ASN A 95 14.07 6.18 0.97
N LEU A 96 12.93 5.49 1.06
CA LEU A 96 12.84 4.02 1.02
C LEU A 96 13.62 3.43 -0.15
N LEU A 97 13.41 3.95 -1.36
CA LEU A 97 14.05 3.41 -2.57
C LEU A 97 15.56 3.56 -2.56
N ALA A 98 16.13 4.57 -1.89
CA ALA A 98 17.58 4.69 -1.75
C ALA A 98 18.22 3.56 -0.93
N GLY A 99 17.45 2.86 -0.08
CA GLY A 99 17.88 1.67 0.64
C GLY A 99 18.00 0.41 -0.24
N VAL A 100 17.27 0.36 -1.36
CA VAL A 100 17.16 -0.84 -2.22
C VAL A 100 18.51 -1.34 -2.74
N PRO A 101 19.42 -0.52 -3.29
CA PRO A 101 20.72 -1.00 -3.76
C PRO A 101 21.55 -1.65 -2.66
N THR A 102 21.48 -1.11 -1.44
CA THR A 102 22.20 -1.66 -0.27
C THR A 102 21.59 -2.98 0.19
N ILE A 103 20.25 -3.09 0.17
CA ILE A 103 19.54 -4.34 0.46
C ILE A 103 19.94 -5.42 -0.56
N LEU A 104 19.90 -5.13 -1.85
CA LEU A 104 20.28 -6.08 -2.91
C LEU A 104 21.74 -6.51 -2.81
N LYS A 105 22.64 -5.57 -2.48
CA LYS A 105 24.07 -5.86 -2.24
C LYS A 105 24.24 -6.89 -1.12
N TYR A 106 23.61 -6.70 0.04
CA TYR A 106 23.77 -7.61 1.17
C TYR A 106 23.01 -8.93 0.97
N ALA A 107 21.87 -8.91 0.29
CA ALA A 107 21.20 -10.13 -0.14
C ALA A 107 22.10 -10.99 -1.04
N SER A 108 22.76 -10.39 -2.03
CA SER A 108 23.70 -11.10 -2.91
C SER A 108 24.91 -11.68 -2.15
N GLN A 109 25.42 -11.01 -1.11
CA GLN A 109 26.52 -11.52 -0.29
C GLN A 109 26.17 -12.80 0.49
N VAL A 110 24.89 -13.00 0.81
CA VAL A 110 24.38 -14.24 1.44
C VAL A 110 23.80 -15.21 0.41
N GLY A 111 24.07 -14.98 -0.88
CA GLY A 111 23.67 -15.87 -1.99
C GLY A 111 22.19 -15.80 -2.35
N MET A 112 21.53 -14.68 -2.09
CA MET A 112 20.12 -14.47 -2.40
C MET A 112 19.96 -13.55 -3.60
N GLU A 113 19.20 -13.98 -4.61
CA GLU A 113 18.88 -13.23 -5.82
C GLU A 113 17.39 -12.88 -5.84
N SER A 114 17.07 -11.63 -6.14
CA SER A 114 15.68 -11.17 -6.26
C SER A 114 14.97 -11.87 -7.41
N ARG A 115 13.70 -12.23 -7.19
CA ARG A 115 12.84 -12.89 -8.20
C ARG A 115 11.55 -12.14 -8.47
N ARG A 116 11.11 -11.32 -7.52
CA ARG A 116 9.88 -10.53 -7.61
C ARG A 116 10.00 -9.29 -6.73
N VAL A 117 9.39 -8.21 -7.16
CA VAL A 117 9.20 -7.00 -6.34
C VAL A 117 7.75 -6.55 -6.44
N LYS A 118 7.24 -6.03 -5.33
CA LYS A 118 5.99 -5.28 -5.25
C LYS A 118 6.23 -4.01 -4.45
N PHE A 119 5.95 -2.85 -5.06
CA PHE A 119 6.01 -1.56 -4.39
C PHE A 119 4.62 -0.95 -4.35
N THR A 120 4.20 -0.48 -3.19
CA THR A 120 2.87 0.14 -3.00
C THR A 120 2.97 1.41 -2.17
N ARG A 121 2.09 2.36 -2.44
CA ARG A 121 1.81 3.50 -1.59
C ARG A 121 0.47 4.16 -1.91
N SER A 122 -0.08 4.89 -0.95
CA SER A 122 -1.13 5.87 -1.24
C SER A 122 -0.53 7.16 -1.85
N SER A 123 -1.39 8.05 -2.38
CA SER A 123 -0.95 9.40 -2.74
C SER A 123 -0.44 10.14 -1.52
N PHE A 124 0.65 10.89 -1.68
CA PHE A 124 1.15 11.79 -0.64
C PHE A 124 0.25 13.02 -0.50
N ASP A 125 0.14 13.52 0.71
CA ASP A 125 -0.50 14.80 0.99
C ASP A 125 0.40 15.98 0.59
N LYS A 126 1.72 15.82 0.77
CA LYS A 126 2.74 16.81 0.43
C LYS A 126 3.83 16.21 -0.47
N PRO A 127 3.52 15.93 -1.74
CA PRO A 127 4.49 15.32 -2.67
C PRO A 127 5.73 16.19 -2.88
N ASP A 128 5.60 17.53 -2.81
CA ASP A 128 6.72 18.46 -2.97
C ASP A 128 7.76 18.38 -1.84
N LEU A 129 7.42 17.78 -0.69
CA LEU A 129 8.35 17.57 0.44
C LEU A 129 9.04 16.22 0.38
N GLN A 130 8.67 15.34 -0.55
CA GLN A 130 9.28 14.02 -0.67
C GLN A 130 10.70 14.10 -1.27
N PRO A 131 11.60 13.17 -0.90
CA PRO A 131 12.90 13.02 -1.57
C PRO A 131 12.73 12.84 -3.08
N LYS A 132 13.75 13.23 -3.87
CA LYS A 132 13.70 13.20 -5.33
C LYS A 132 13.23 11.85 -5.91
N LEU A 133 13.66 10.72 -5.35
CA LEU A 133 13.22 9.38 -5.80
C LEU A 133 11.73 9.10 -5.54
N HIS A 134 11.10 9.88 -4.68
CA HIS A 134 9.68 9.78 -4.33
C HIS A 134 8.88 11.03 -4.73
N ALA A 135 9.46 11.92 -5.57
CA ALA A 135 8.78 13.15 -5.99
C ALA A 135 7.54 12.88 -6.84
N SER A 136 7.57 11.81 -7.64
CA SER A 136 6.42 11.35 -8.42
C SER A 136 6.40 9.81 -8.51
N PHE A 137 5.25 9.25 -8.90
CA PHE A 137 5.19 7.81 -9.16
C PHE A 137 5.98 7.40 -10.41
N ASP A 138 6.12 8.31 -11.36
CA ASP A 138 6.95 8.07 -12.55
C ASP A 138 8.43 7.96 -12.17
N ASP A 139 8.94 8.82 -11.27
CA ASP A 139 10.33 8.73 -10.78
C ASP A 139 10.55 7.42 -10.01
N GLU A 140 9.59 7.00 -9.17
CA GLU A 140 9.62 5.72 -8.46
C GLU A 140 9.63 4.55 -9.45
N THR A 141 8.78 4.59 -10.48
CA THR A 141 8.69 3.54 -11.50
C THR A 141 9.98 3.42 -12.31
N ILE A 142 10.57 4.54 -12.72
CA ILE A 142 11.87 4.54 -13.44
C ILE A 142 12.94 3.87 -12.59
N PHE A 143 13.06 4.24 -11.30
CA PHE A 143 14.02 3.63 -10.41
C PHE A 143 13.77 2.12 -10.20
N LEU A 144 12.52 1.72 -10.01
CA LEU A 144 12.15 0.32 -9.84
C LEU A 144 12.40 -0.50 -11.10
N GLU A 145 12.16 0.09 -12.27
CA GLU A 145 12.43 -0.55 -13.55
C GLU A 145 13.94 -0.77 -13.79
N GLU A 146 14.78 0.20 -13.42
CA GLU A 146 16.23 0.06 -13.49
C GLU A 146 16.77 -1.11 -12.65
N HIS A 147 16.14 -1.37 -11.48
CA HIS A 147 16.62 -2.40 -10.55
C HIS A 147 15.93 -3.75 -10.72
N PHE A 148 14.67 -3.77 -11.16
CA PHE A 148 13.83 -4.96 -11.15
C PHE A 148 13.13 -5.26 -12.49
N GLY A 149 13.20 -4.36 -13.48
CA GLY A 149 12.53 -4.56 -14.76
C GLY A 149 12.96 -5.85 -15.47
N HIS A 150 14.23 -6.25 -15.29
CA HIS A 150 14.78 -7.50 -15.84
C HIS A 150 14.13 -8.78 -15.31
N LEU A 151 13.36 -8.71 -14.20
CA LEU A 151 12.67 -9.85 -13.59
C LEU A 151 11.44 -10.28 -14.39
N SER A 152 10.88 -9.40 -15.21
CA SER A 152 9.73 -9.70 -16.08
C SER A 152 10.09 -9.60 -17.56
N PRO A 153 9.60 -10.51 -18.41
CA PRO A 153 9.69 -10.34 -19.86
C PRO A 153 8.99 -9.05 -20.29
N GLY A 154 9.74 -8.08 -20.81
CA GLY A 154 9.20 -6.80 -21.27
C GLY A 154 9.14 -5.70 -20.20
N GLY A 155 9.71 -5.94 -19.01
CA GLY A 155 9.74 -4.98 -17.92
C GLY A 155 8.66 -5.20 -16.87
N GLY A 156 8.66 -4.38 -15.81
CA GLY A 156 7.63 -4.39 -14.78
C GLY A 156 6.35 -3.69 -15.20
N SER A 157 5.31 -3.83 -14.38
CA SER A 157 4.01 -3.20 -14.63
C SER A 157 3.66 -2.23 -13.50
N SER A 158 3.14 -1.06 -13.87
CA SER A 158 2.72 -0.02 -12.93
C SER A 158 1.23 0.29 -13.07
N TYR A 159 0.57 0.50 -11.93
CA TYR A 159 -0.88 0.73 -11.86
C TYR A 159 -1.19 1.88 -10.91
N ILE A 160 -2.21 2.68 -11.25
CA ILE A 160 -2.78 3.70 -10.38
C ILE A 160 -4.26 3.37 -10.20
N LEU A 161 -4.65 3.02 -8.99
CA LEU A 161 -6.02 2.69 -8.65
C LEU A 161 -6.72 3.89 -8.02
N GLY A 162 -7.99 4.04 -8.35
CA GLY A 162 -8.80 5.14 -7.85
C GLY A 162 -8.73 6.39 -8.71
N SER A 163 -9.64 7.32 -8.46
CA SER A 163 -9.76 8.58 -9.19
C SER A 163 -9.20 9.74 -8.38
N LYS A 164 -8.28 10.51 -8.96
CA LYS A 164 -7.75 11.74 -8.35
C LYS A 164 -8.87 12.73 -7.96
N LEU A 165 -9.99 12.73 -8.69
CA LEU A 165 -11.15 13.58 -8.40
C LEU A 165 -11.95 13.11 -7.18
N LYS A 166 -11.74 11.87 -6.72
CA LYS A 166 -12.41 11.28 -5.55
C LYS A 166 -11.48 11.16 -4.34
N GLY A 167 -10.30 11.77 -4.39
CA GLY A 167 -9.35 11.82 -3.30
C GLY A 167 -8.10 10.98 -3.53
N VAL A 168 -7.67 10.24 -2.52
CA VAL A 168 -6.43 9.47 -2.51
C VAL A 168 -6.46 8.38 -3.60
N GLN A 169 -5.33 8.18 -4.26
CA GLN A 169 -5.10 7.08 -5.20
C GLN A 169 -4.13 6.09 -4.58
N TRP A 170 -4.17 4.85 -5.07
CA TRP A 170 -3.22 3.81 -4.70
C TRP A 170 -2.29 3.52 -5.88
N HIS A 171 -0.99 3.57 -5.63
CA HIS A 171 0.06 3.35 -6.61
C HIS A 171 0.67 1.98 -6.37
N LEU A 172 0.91 1.24 -7.45
CA LEU A 172 1.44 -0.11 -7.42
C LEU A 172 2.42 -0.31 -8.56
N TYR A 173 3.61 -0.82 -8.27
CA TYR A 173 4.54 -1.38 -9.26
C TYR A 173 4.82 -2.84 -8.88
N VAL A 174 4.85 -3.71 -9.89
CA VAL A 174 5.19 -5.13 -9.75
C VAL A 174 6.12 -5.56 -10.88
N SER A 175 7.11 -6.38 -10.56
CA SER A 175 7.95 -7.09 -11.53
C SER A 175 8.39 -8.42 -10.96
N GLY A 176 8.59 -9.41 -11.81
CA GLY A 176 9.06 -10.74 -11.44
C GLY A 176 8.14 -11.86 -11.91
N SER A 177 8.62 -13.11 -11.81
CA SER A 177 7.90 -14.28 -12.28
C SER A 177 7.03 -14.90 -11.21
N ALA A 178 5.80 -15.19 -11.57
CA ALA A 178 4.84 -15.95 -10.77
C ALA A 178 5.08 -17.47 -10.79
N CYS A 179 5.89 -17.96 -11.70
CA CYS A 179 6.01 -19.40 -12.04
C CYS A 179 6.40 -20.38 -10.92
N GLN A 180 6.60 -19.92 -9.69
CA GLN A 180 6.97 -20.81 -8.56
C GLN A 180 5.89 -20.94 -7.49
N TRP A 181 4.69 -20.42 -7.72
CA TRP A 181 3.59 -20.48 -6.75
C TRP A 181 2.71 -21.73 -6.89
N GLN A 182 3.03 -22.64 -7.82
CA GLN A 182 2.17 -23.77 -8.17
C GLN A 182 1.78 -24.68 -6.98
N ASP A 183 2.49 -24.59 -5.85
CA ASP A 183 2.20 -25.35 -4.64
C ASP A 183 1.93 -24.48 -3.39
N ALA A 184 1.98 -23.16 -3.48
CA ALA A 184 1.73 -22.27 -2.34
C ALA A 184 0.27 -21.82 -2.29
N GLN A 185 -0.36 -21.96 -1.13
CA GLN A 185 -1.69 -21.39 -0.91
C GLN A 185 -1.65 -19.87 -1.09
N PRO A 186 -2.69 -19.28 -1.72
CA PRO A 186 -2.77 -17.84 -1.90
C PRO A 186 -2.72 -17.09 -0.58
N LYS A 187 -1.94 -16.01 -0.52
CA LYS A 187 -1.82 -15.16 0.67
C LYS A 187 -2.34 -13.76 0.40
N ALA A 188 -3.08 -13.26 1.35
CA ALA A 188 -3.61 -11.90 1.33
C ALA A 188 -2.78 -10.97 2.21
N SER A 189 -2.70 -9.71 1.77
CA SER A 189 -2.23 -8.58 2.57
C SER A 189 -3.28 -7.47 2.52
N LEU A 190 -3.66 -6.96 3.68
CA LEU A 190 -4.64 -5.89 3.85
C LEU A 190 -3.96 -4.69 4.51
N GLU A 191 -3.89 -3.58 3.79
CA GLU A 191 -3.38 -2.30 4.28
C GLU A 191 -4.54 -1.32 4.46
N VAL A 192 -4.72 -0.79 5.67
CA VAL A 192 -5.74 0.22 6.01
C VAL A 192 -5.03 1.50 6.40
N CYS A 193 -5.24 2.56 5.64
CA CYS A 193 -4.70 3.90 5.90
C CYS A 193 -5.83 4.83 6.32
N MET A 194 -5.62 5.57 7.40
CA MET A 194 -6.64 6.37 8.06
C MET A 194 -6.15 7.79 8.27
N THR A 195 -7.01 8.78 8.01
CA THR A 195 -6.73 10.20 8.26
C THR A 195 -7.86 10.86 9.03
N HIS A 196 -7.58 12.04 9.57
CA HIS A 196 -8.55 12.77 10.41
C HIS A 196 -9.00 11.88 11.59
N LEU A 197 -8.02 11.36 12.34
CA LEU A 197 -8.26 10.52 13.50
C LEU A 197 -9.05 11.26 14.58
N ASN A 198 -9.70 10.52 15.45
CA ASN A 198 -10.39 11.12 16.59
C ASN A 198 -9.37 11.79 17.52
N ARG A 199 -9.45 13.15 17.62
CA ARG A 199 -8.48 13.95 18.36
C ARG A 199 -8.39 13.57 19.83
N GLU A 200 -9.53 13.41 20.49
CA GLU A 200 -9.58 13.04 21.91
C GLU A 200 -8.89 11.68 22.16
N HIS A 201 -9.11 10.73 21.27
CA HIS A 201 -8.45 9.42 21.32
C HIS A 201 -6.94 9.55 21.14
N CYS A 202 -6.49 10.34 20.16
CA CYS A 202 -5.07 10.58 19.91
C CYS A 202 -4.38 11.27 21.10
N GLU A 203 -4.95 12.36 21.60
CA GLU A 203 -4.39 13.11 22.75
C GLU A 203 -4.32 12.29 24.02
N LYS A 204 -5.28 11.37 24.20
CA LYS A 204 -5.33 10.50 25.38
C LYS A 204 -4.26 9.41 25.36
N HIS A 205 -3.99 8.80 24.20
CA HIS A 205 -3.24 7.54 24.14
C HIS A 205 -1.85 7.68 23.49
N PHE A 206 -1.66 8.63 22.56
CA PHE A 206 -0.45 8.67 21.72
C PHE A 206 0.42 9.90 21.92
N TYR A 207 0.08 10.78 22.89
CA TYR A 207 0.93 11.87 23.34
C TYR A 207 1.59 11.53 24.67
N ARG A 208 2.90 11.81 24.77
CA ARG A 208 3.60 11.72 26.04
C ARG A 208 3.26 12.92 26.92
N LYS A 209 2.92 12.66 28.19
CA LYS A 209 2.71 13.67 29.19
C LYS A 209 3.85 13.57 30.20
N GLU A 210 4.52 14.69 30.47
CA GLU A 210 5.68 14.76 31.37
C GLU A 210 5.42 14.17 32.77
N GLU A 211 4.16 14.20 33.22
CA GLU A 211 3.76 13.79 34.57
C GLU A 211 3.39 12.31 34.70
N THR A 212 3.18 11.58 33.58
CA THR A 212 2.72 10.18 33.64
C THR A 212 3.50 9.31 32.67
N PHE A 213 4.37 8.47 33.24
CA PHE A 213 4.99 7.41 32.45
C PHE A 213 3.98 6.28 32.21
N VAL A 214 3.56 6.15 30.94
CA VAL A 214 2.77 5.01 30.47
C VAL A 214 3.66 4.17 29.57
N SER A 215 3.76 2.87 29.84
CA SER A 215 4.54 1.97 28.98
C SER A 215 3.86 1.80 27.62
N SER A 216 4.64 1.45 26.57
CA SER A 216 4.10 1.17 25.25
C SER A 216 3.06 0.04 25.28
N ALA A 217 3.29 -1.03 26.05
CA ALA A 217 2.35 -2.13 26.23
C ALA A 217 1.03 -1.69 26.89
N GLN A 218 1.08 -0.73 27.82
CA GLN A 218 -0.13 -0.15 28.40
C GLN A 218 -0.87 0.71 27.39
N THR A 219 -0.15 1.51 26.59
CA THR A 219 -0.72 2.27 25.46
C THR A 219 -1.42 1.36 24.47
N THR A 220 -0.80 0.25 24.10
CA THR A 220 -1.37 -0.78 23.20
C THR A 220 -2.70 -1.33 23.75
N THR A 221 -2.78 -1.54 25.07
CA THR A 221 -3.98 -2.06 25.73
C THR A 221 -5.07 -0.99 25.84
N ASP A 222 -4.74 0.17 26.38
CA ASP A 222 -5.70 1.24 26.70
C ASP A 222 -6.29 1.91 25.46
N SER A 223 -5.53 1.96 24.35
CA SER A 223 -6.00 2.47 23.06
C SER A 223 -6.97 1.53 22.33
N GLY A 224 -7.05 0.26 22.73
CA GLY A 224 -7.83 -0.77 22.06
C GLY A 224 -7.08 -1.53 20.96
N ILE A 225 -5.82 -1.17 20.66
CA ILE A 225 -4.99 -1.87 19.65
C ILE A 225 -4.87 -3.35 19.98
N ARG A 226 -4.72 -3.71 21.27
CA ARG A 226 -4.65 -5.09 21.72
C ARG A 226 -5.85 -5.93 21.27
N SER A 227 -7.05 -5.35 21.23
CA SER A 227 -8.25 -6.07 20.82
C SER A 227 -8.29 -6.40 19.31
N ILE A 228 -7.52 -5.68 18.48
CA ILE A 228 -7.39 -6.00 17.05
C ILE A 228 -6.45 -7.21 16.87
N PHE A 229 -5.46 -7.36 17.75
CA PHE A 229 -4.36 -8.32 17.62
C PHE A 229 -4.17 -9.17 18.88
N GLU A 230 -5.26 -9.80 19.38
CA GLU A 230 -5.23 -10.61 20.61
C GLU A 230 -4.21 -11.76 20.52
N ASP A 231 -4.14 -12.41 19.35
CA ASP A 231 -3.30 -13.57 19.10
C ASP A 231 -1.87 -13.20 18.61
N PHE A 232 -1.50 -11.92 18.68
CA PHE A 232 -0.16 -11.48 18.24
C PHE A 232 0.76 -11.19 19.42
N ALA A 233 2.02 -11.60 19.27
CA ALA A 233 3.12 -11.12 20.09
C ALA A 233 3.53 -9.74 19.55
N ILE A 234 3.22 -8.69 20.29
CA ILE A 234 3.46 -7.30 19.88
C ILE A 234 4.81 -6.82 20.40
N ASP A 235 5.56 -6.15 19.54
CA ASP A 235 6.72 -5.32 19.83
C ASP A 235 6.30 -3.87 19.54
N ASP A 236 6.16 -3.04 20.57
CA ASP A 236 5.57 -1.72 20.49
C ASP A 236 6.51 -0.62 21.00
N TYR A 237 6.37 0.55 20.41
CA TYR A 237 7.16 1.73 20.77
C TYR A 237 6.31 3.00 20.71
N VAL A 238 6.43 3.86 21.73
CA VAL A 238 5.81 5.19 21.78
C VAL A 238 6.89 6.25 21.66
N PHE A 239 6.75 7.11 20.68
CA PHE A 239 7.72 8.17 20.39
C PHE A 239 7.47 9.43 21.24
N GLU A 240 8.50 10.23 21.42
CA GLU A 240 8.42 11.54 22.04
C GLU A 240 8.47 12.65 20.98
N PRO A 241 7.64 13.68 21.05
CA PRO A 241 6.61 13.96 22.08
C PRO A 241 5.34 13.16 21.86
N CYS A 242 5.14 12.51 20.72
CA CYS A 242 3.97 11.74 20.37
C CYS A 242 4.28 10.75 19.24
N GLY A 243 3.34 9.84 18.98
CA GLY A 243 3.46 8.82 17.96
C GLY A 243 3.55 7.42 18.54
N TYR A 244 3.22 6.43 17.71
CA TYR A 244 3.22 5.04 18.12
C TYR A 244 3.53 4.14 16.92
N SER A 245 4.36 3.13 17.14
CA SER A 245 4.60 2.05 16.17
C SER A 245 4.53 0.69 16.84
N MET A 246 4.05 -0.31 16.13
CA MET A 246 4.14 -1.70 16.58
C MET A 246 4.30 -2.68 15.42
N ASN A 247 4.99 -3.78 15.72
CA ASN A 247 4.98 -5.00 14.93
C ASN A 247 4.35 -6.13 15.72
N GLY A 248 3.48 -6.89 15.06
CA GLY A 248 2.84 -8.07 15.62
C GLY A 248 3.26 -9.33 14.88
N LEU A 249 3.61 -10.38 15.62
CA LEU A 249 3.91 -11.70 15.12
C LEU A 249 2.84 -12.66 15.62
N ASN A 250 2.16 -13.39 14.74
CA ASN A 250 1.13 -14.36 15.14
C ASN A 250 1.72 -15.44 16.07
N LYS A 251 1.00 -15.75 17.16
CA LYS A 251 1.41 -16.71 18.19
C LYS A 251 0.83 -18.09 18.00
N LEU A 252 -0.28 -18.22 17.26
CA LEU A 252 -1.08 -19.46 17.21
C LEU A 252 -0.35 -20.60 16.51
N SER A 253 0.64 -20.30 15.69
CA SER A 253 1.49 -21.31 15.06
C SER A 253 2.95 -20.86 15.04
N ALA A 254 3.85 -21.73 15.51
CA ALA A 254 5.29 -21.52 15.35
C ALA A 254 5.73 -21.54 13.87
N THR A 255 4.84 -22.00 12.97
CA THR A 255 5.05 -22.09 11.54
C THR A 255 4.38 -20.93 10.78
N ASP A 256 3.65 -20.09 11.48
CA ASP A 256 2.92 -18.98 10.86
C ASP A 256 3.86 -17.82 10.48
N SER A 257 3.68 -17.33 9.28
CA SER A 257 4.39 -16.16 8.74
C SER A 257 3.53 -14.89 8.76
N GLN A 258 2.35 -14.95 9.37
CA GLN A 258 1.47 -13.79 9.54
C GLN A 258 2.13 -12.71 10.40
N PHE A 259 2.04 -11.48 9.92
CA PHE A 259 2.48 -10.31 10.68
C PHE A 259 1.47 -9.16 10.57
N SER A 260 1.59 -8.23 11.49
CA SER A 260 0.81 -7.00 11.49
C SER A 260 1.69 -5.80 11.81
N THR A 261 1.27 -4.61 11.35
CA THR A 261 1.89 -3.34 11.77
C THR A 261 0.82 -2.30 12.09
N ILE A 262 1.15 -1.40 13.02
CA ILE A 262 0.43 -0.13 13.21
C ILE A 262 1.46 0.98 13.34
N HIS A 263 1.23 2.08 12.62
CA HIS A 263 2.00 3.31 12.75
C HIS A 263 1.04 4.48 12.89
N ILE A 264 1.28 5.36 13.88
CA ILE A 264 0.37 6.45 14.23
C ILE A 264 1.16 7.75 14.36
N THR A 265 0.74 8.74 13.57
CA THR A 265 1.13 10.15 13.65
C THR A 265 -0.11 10.89 14.14
N PRO A 266 -0.19 11.23 15.44
CA PRO A 266 -1.45 11.70 16.04
C PRO A 266 -1.71 13.21 15.92
N GLU A 267 -0.77 13.99 15.37
CA GLU A 267 -0.79 15.44 15.35
C GLU A 267 -2.00 16.02 14.61
N ASP A 268 -2.54 17.08 15.17
CA ASP A 268 -3.70 17.77 14.64
C ASP A 268 -3.43 18.38 13.26
N GLY A 269 -4.41 18.29 12.37
CA GLY A 269 -4.34 18.81 11.00
C GLY A 269 -3.76 17.82 9.96
N PHE A 270 -2.94 16.85 10.39
CA PHE A 270 -2.37 15.80 9.51
C PHE A 270 -2.31 14.43 10.18
N SER A 271 -3.18 14.19 11.16
CA SER A 271 -3.23 12.93 11.88
C SER A 271 -3.43 11.74 10.93
N TYR A 272 -2.61 10.72 11.12
CA TYR A 272 -2.57 9.52 10.29
C TYR A 272 -2.40 8.27 11.14
N ALA A 273 -3.01 7.18 10.73
CA ALA A 273 -2.67 5.84 11.20
C ALA A 273 -2.73 4.85 10.05
N SER A 274 -1.79 3.93 10.02
CA SER A 274 -1.87 2.73 9.20
C SER A 274 -2.09 1.50 10.06
N CYS A 275 -2.74 0.49 9.49
CA CYS A 275 -2.91 -0.82 10.10
C CYS A 275 -2.79 -1.86 8.98
N GLU A 276 -1.78 -2.73 9.08
CA GLU A 276 -1.55 -3.80 8.10
C GLU A 276 -1.69 -5.16 8.75
N LEU A 277 -2.30 -6.09 8.00
CA LEU A 277 -2.32 -7.52 8.30
C LEU A 277 -1.88 -8.26 7.03
N SER A 278 -0.80 -9.02 7.11
CA SER A 278 -0.15 -9.64 5.94
C SER A 278 0.16 -11.11 6.13
N ASN A 279 0.31 -11.82 5.01
CA ASN A 279 0.50 -13.27 4.92
C ASN A 279 -0.67 -14.09 5.50
N VAL A 280 -1.89 -13.61 5.35
CA VAL A 280 -3.11 -14.29 5.81
C VAL A 280 -3.60 -15.25 4.74
N ASP A 281 -4.06 -16.44 5.16
CA ASP A 281 -4.77 -17.32 4.25
C ASP A 281 -6.06 -16.65 3.77
N VAL A 282 -6.29 -16.67 2.45
CA VAL A 282 -7.43 -15.95 1.84
C VAL A 282 -8.76 -16.44 2.41
N GLU A 283 -8.87 -17.73 2.71
CA GLU A 283 -10.07 -18.34 3.29
C GLU A 283 -10.36 -17.91 4.73
N GLU A 284 -9.33 -17.45 5.48
CA GLU A 284 -9.44 -17.02 6.87
C GLU A 284 -9.71 -15.52 7.00
N LEU A 285 -9.58 -14.74 5.92
CA LEU A 285 -9.64 -13.28 5.98
C LEU A 285 -11.07 -12.75 5.78
N ASP A 286 -11.72 -12.33 6.87
CA ASP A 286 -12.90 -11.46 6.80
C ASP A 286 -12.46 -9.98 6.76
N VAL A 287 -12.22 -9.48 5.54
CA VAL A 287 -11.75 -8.11 5.27
C VAL A 287 -12.59 -7.05 5.98
N PHE A 288 -13.92 -7.15 5.85
CA PHE A 288 -14.79 -6.09 6.36
C PHE A 288 -14.99 -6.17 7.88
N SER A 289 -14.90 -7.37 8.47
CA SER A 289 -14.86 -7.50 9.93
C SER A 289 -13.61 -6.85 10.50
N TYR A 290 -12.46 -7.13 9.90
CA TYR A 290 -11.20 -6.51 10.30
C TYR A 290 -11.22 -4.99 10.15
N VAL A 291 -11.65 -4.46 9.00
CA VAL A 291 -11.74 -3.01 8.77
C VAL A 291 -12.71 -2.33 9.75
N ARG A 292 -13.86 -2.98 10.07
CA ARG A 292 -14.80 -2.48 11.09
C ARG A 292 -14.15 -2.39 12.47
N GLN A 293 -13.37 -3.38 12.85
CA GLN A 293 -12.66 -3.40 14.13
C GLN A 293 -11.63 -2.28 14.20
N VAL A 294 -10.79 -2.14 13.17
CA VAL A 294 -9.81 -1.04 13.05
C VAL A 294 -10.52 0.33 13.10
N ALA A 295 -11.59 0.51 12.31
CA ALA A 295 -12.35 1.76 12.29
C ALA A 295 -13.00 2.09 13.65
N SER A 296 -13.39 1.08 14.43
CA SER A 296 -13.98 1.27 15.76
C SER A 296 -12.98 1.80 16.78
N VAL A 297 -11.71 1.39 16.67
CA VAL A 297 -10.61 1.84 17.53
C VAL A 297 -10.21 3.27 17.17
N PHE A 298 -9.86 3.53 15.92
CA PHE A 298 -9.27 4.81 15.50
C PHE A 298 -10.30 5.90 15.16
N LYS A 299 -11.53 5.53 14.83
CA LYS A 299 -12.63 6.44 14.46
C LYS A 299 -12.21 7.50 13.45
N PRO A 300 -11.58 7.13 12.33
CA PRO A 300 -11.04 8.07 11.36
C PRO A 300 -12.15 8.88 10.68
N GLY A 301 -11.82 10.07 10.16
CA GLY A 301 -12.70 10.84 9.27
C GLY A 301 -12.73 10.24 7.86
N LYS A 302 -11.57 9.75 7.40
CA LYS A 302 -11.40 9.08 6.13
C LYS A 302 -10.56 7.84 6.29
N MET A 303 -10.84 6.82 5.50
CA MET A 303 -10.01 5.62 5.39
C MET A 303 -9.95 5.12 3.96
N VAL A 304 -8.79 4.67 3.58
CA VAL A 304 -8.57 3.89 2.36
C VAL A 304 -8.02 2.53 2.78
N PHE A 305 -8.39 1.50 2.06
CA PHE A 305 -7.73 0.22 2.25
C PHE A 305 -7.55 -0.50 0.92
N ALA A 306 -6.44 -1.20 0.84
CA ALA A 306 -6.07 -2.05 -0.27
C ALA A 306 -5.90 -3.48 0.23
N ILE A 307 -6.56 -4.42 -0.44
CA ILE A 307 -6.33 -5.84 -0.25
C ILE A 307 -5.64 -6.37 -1.50
N SER A 308 -4.45 -6.92 -1.35
CA SER A 308 -3.74 -7.63 -2.41
C SER A 308 -3.68 -9.11 -2.11
N ILE A 309 -3.93 -9.92 -3.13
CA ILE A 309 -3.83 -11.37 -3.08
C ILE A 309 -2.81 -11.78 -4.14
N ASP A 310 -1.75 -12.42 -3.70
CA ASP A 310 -0.65 -12.87 -4.54
C ASP A 310 -0.76 -14.38 -4.80
N GLY A 311 -0.31 -14.84 -5.97
CA GLY A 311 -0.24 -16.26 -6.33
C GLY A 311 -1.56 -16.85 -6.82
N VAL A 312 -2.48 -16.03 -7.32
CA VAL A 312 -3.77 -16.47 -7.85
C VAL A 312 -4.06 -15.84 -9.20
N ASN A 313 -4.76 -16.57 -10.05
CA ASN A 313 -5.51 -15.95 -11.14
C ASN A 313 -6.73 -15.24 -10.55
N ALA A 314 -6.99 -14.03 -11.03
CA ALA A 314 -8.10 -13.23 -10.53
C ALA A 314 -9.47 -13.90 -10.66
N ALA A 315 -9.63 -14.83 -11.61
CA ALA A 315 -10.83 -15.63 -11.80
C ALA A 315 -11.08 -16.64 -10.65
N ASP A 316 -10.02 -17.05 -9.95
CA ASP A 316 -10.08 -18.05 -8.87
C ASP A 316 -10.35 -17.41 -7.50
N VAL A 317 -10.25 -16.09 -7.40
CA VAL A 317 -10.56 -15.35 -6.16
C VAL A 317 -12.07 -15.20 -6.05
N SER A 318 -12.67 -15.82 -5.02
CA SER A 318 -14.11 -15.70 -4.78
C SER A 318 -14.53 -14.22 -4.68
N GLY A 319 -15.66 -13.89 -5.33
CA GLY A 319 -16.17 -12.52 -5.30
C GLY A 319 -16.37 -11.95 -3.90
N ASP A 320 -16.54 -12.82 -2.89
CA ASP A 320 -16.83 -12.44 -1.51
C ASP A 320 -15.64 -11.77 -0.81
N VAL A 321 -14.40 -12.24 -1.04
CA VAL A 321 -13.19 -11.63 -0.46
C VAL A 321 -12.94 -10.23 -1.02
N LEU A 322 -13.29 -10.03 -2.29
CA LEU A 322 -13.16 -8.75 -3.00
C LEU A 322 -14.53 -8.08 -3.22
N ALA A 323 -15.57 -8.55 -2.53
CA ALA A 323 -16.93 -8.08 -2.75
C ALA A 323 -17.05 -6.57 -2.49
N ALA A 324 -17.48 -5.88 -3.53
CA ALA A 324 -17.64 -4.43 -3.57
C ALA A 324 -18.70 -3.87 -2.58
N GLY A 325 -19.18 -4.66 -1.61
CA GLY A 325 -20.40 -4.39 -0.85
C GLY A 325 -20.26 -4.22 0.66
N GLY A 326 -19.04 -4.26 1.22
CA GLY A 326 -18.88 -4.24 2.67
C GLY A 326 -19.46 -2.99 3.33
N PHE A 327 -20.40 -3.20 4.23
CA PHE A 327 -20.97 -2.13 5.06
C PHE A 327 -20.05 -1.86 6.26
N ILE A 328 -19.64 -0.60 6.42
CA ILE A 328 -18.91 -0.11 7.59
C ILE A 328 -19.81 0.90 8.30
N PRO A 329 -20.27 0.61 9.52
CA PRO A 329 -21.19 1.50 10.24
C PRO A 329 -20.63 2.91 10.40
N GLY A 330 -21.42 3.94 10.06
CA GLY A 330 -21.03 5.34 10.14
C GLY A 330 -20.15 5.84 8.98
N TYR A 331 -19.87 5.02 7.96
CA TYR A 331 -19.08 5.40 6.80
C TYR A 331 -19.81 5.15 5.50
N SER A 332 -19.56 6.02 4.52
CA SER A 332 -20.02 5.87 3.14
C SER A 332 -18.85 5.56 2.22
N ARG A 333 -19.03 4.56 1.35
CA ARG A 333 -18.02 4.23 0.34
C ARG A 333 -17.99 5.29 -0.74
N VAL A 334 -16.82 5.87 -0.98
CA VAL A 334 -16.59 6.90 -2.01
C VAL A 334 -16.22 6.26 -3.34
N GLN A 335 -15.35 5.23 -3.30
CA GLN A 335 -14.95 4.48 -4.48
C GLN A 335 -14.52 3.06 -4.16
N ALA A 336 -14.53 2.21 -5.20
CA ALA A 336 -13.96 0.87 -5.21
C ALA A 336 -13.35 0.63 -6.59
N THR A 337 -12.18 0.01 -6.63
CA THR A 337 -11.46 -0.33 -7.86
C THR A 337 -10.80 -1.70 -7.67
N ARG A 338 -10.77 -2.51 -8.72
CA ARG A 338 -10.06 -3.79 -8.77
C ARG A 338 -9.10 -3.77 -9.94
N GLN A 339 -7.90 -4.32 -9.75
CA GLN A 339 -6.88 -4.49 -10.77
C GLN A 339 -6.27 -5.88 -10.66
N GLU A 340 -6.10 -6.55 -11.79
CA GLU A 340 -5.36 -7.79 -11.94
C GLU A 340 -3.91 -7.45 -12.31
N PHE A 341 -2.97 -8.23 -11.83
CA PHE A 341 -1.55 -8.05 -12.14
C PHE A 341 -1.13 -8.99 -13.27
N ASP A 342 -0.19 -8.57 -14.08
CA ASP A 342 0.41 -9.41 -15.11
C ASP A 342 1.23 -10.59 -14.52
N VAL A 343 1.59 -10.50 -13.23
CA VAL A 343 2.36 -11.50 -12.46
C VAL A 343 1.49 -12.19 -11.41
N GLU A 344 0.40 -12.82 -11.84
CA GLU A 344 -0.56 -13.57 -11.00
C GLU A 344 -0.83 -12.92 -9.64
N GLY A 345 -1.90 -12.19 -9.58
CA GLY A 345 -2.40 -11.56 -8.38
C GLY A 345 -3.47 -10.53 -8.67
N VAL A 346 -4.12 -10.09 -7.63
CA VAL A 346 -5.20 -9.11 -7.72
C VAL A 346 -5.12 -8.15 -6.55
N ILE A 347 -5.45 -6.88 -6.79
CA ILE A 347 -5.66 -5.89 -5.76
C ILE A 347 -7.06 -5.29 -5.87
N ALA A 348 -7.73 -5.13 -4.73
CA ALA A 348 -8.93 -4.31 -4.62
C ALA A 348 -8.66 -3.14 -3.68
N TYR A 349 -9.09 -1.96 -4.09
CA TYR A 349 -8.85 -0.70 -3.41
C TYR A 349 -10.18 -0.02 -3.11
N TYR A 350 -10.34 0.47 -1.88
CA TYR A 350 -11.57 1.09 -1.39
C TYR A 350 -11.28 2.39 -0.65
N THR A 351 -12.17 3.36 -0.81
CA THR A 351 -12.15 4.61 -0.04
C THR A 351 -13.49 4.80 0.67
N TYR A 352 -13.42 5.16 1.94
CA TYR A 352 -14.58 5.45 2.79
C TYR A 352 -14.40 6.81 3.49
N GLU A 353 -15.49 7.52 3.66
CA GLU A 353 -15.57 8.75 4.44
C GLU A 353 -16.69 8.64 5.49
N ARG A 354 -16.47 9.27 6.66
CA ARG A 354 -17.46 9.29 7.72
C ARG A 354 -18.74 10.01 7.25
N SER A 355 -19.87 9.40 7.46
CA SER A 355 -21.16 9.90 6.96
C SER A 355 -21.58 11.24 7.57
N ASP A 356 -21.15 11.53 8.79
CA ASP A 356 -21.46 12.80 9.48
C ASP A 356 -20.74 14.02 8.88
N GLY A 357 -19.60 13.80 8.23
CA GLY A 357 -18.84 14.83 7.52
C GLY A 357 -19.49 15.31 6.23
N LEU A 358 -20.29 14.46 5.59
CA LEU A 358 -20.98 14.79 4.33
C LEU A 358 -22.14 15.79 4.49
N ARG A 359 -22.67 15.99 5.70
CA ARG A 359 -23.72 16.98 5.96
C ARG A 359 -23.22 18.40 6.04
N SER A 360 -21.94 18.61 6.31
CA SER A 360 -21.33 19.95 6.48
C SER A 360 -20.82 20.59 5.18
N ALA A 361 -20.52 19.78 4.13
CA ALA A 361 -19.90 20.27 2.90
C ALA A 361 -20.89 20.61 1.76
N HIS A 362 -22.15 20.34 1.89
CA HIS A 362 -23.17 20.58 0.86
C HIS A 362 -24.41 21.34 1.35
N SER A 363 -24.21 22.44 2.09
CA SER A 363 -25.22 23.49 2.15
C SER A 363 -25.10 24.38 0.89
N LEU A 364 -25.53 23.85 -0.26
CA LEU A 364 -25.90 24.69 -1.38
C LEU A 364 -27.16 25.51 -0.97
N PRO A 365 -27.23 26.81 -1.33
CA PRO A 365 -28.37 27.64 -0.95
C PRO A 365 -29.66 27.05 -1.54
N ASN A 366 -30.70 27.04 -0.71
CA ASN A 366 -32.04 26.59 -1.06
C ASN A 366 -32.53 27.31 -2.34
N VAL A 367 -32.47 26.63 -3.47
CA VAL A 367 -33.31 26.94 -4.60
C VAL A 367 -34.64 26.23 -4.36
N ALA A 368 -35.67 27.03 -4.11
CA ALA A 368 -37.04 26.57 -3.87
C ALA A 368 -37.46 25.57 -4.94
N ARG A 369 -37.66 24.30 -4.57
CA ARG A 369 -38.36 23.33 -5.41
C ARG A 369 -39.85 23.44 -5.14
N GLY A 370 -40.56 23.95 -6.15
CA GLY A 370 -42.00 23.85 -6.24
C GLY A 370 -42.44 22.37 -6.25
N ALA A 371 -43.34 22.06 -5.35
CA ALA A 371 -43.93 20.74 -5.22
C ALA A 371 -44.83 20.44 -6.42
N ALA A 372 -44.54 19.34 -7.14
CA ALA A 372 -45.50 18.65 -7.95
C ALA A 372 -45.69 17.23 -7.42
N LEU A 373 -46.80 17.02 -6.76
CA LEU A 373 -47.29 15.68 -6.40
C LEU A 373 -47.60 14.89 -7.68
N LEU A 374 -47.02 13.71 -7.83
CA LEU A 374 -47.60 12.62 -8.61
C LEU A 374 -47.75 11.38 -7.73
N LYS A 375 -49.02 11.02 -7.54
CA LYS A 375 -49.47 9.82 -6.85
C LYS A 375 -49.24 8.57 -7.69
N GLY A 376 -48.75 7.56 -7.07
CA GLY A 376 -49.06 6.14 -7.09
C GLY A 376 -49.09 5.34 -8.40
N HIS A 377 -48.30 4.25 -8.38
CA HIS A 377 -48.81 2.89 -8.60
C HIS A 377 -47.70 1.86 -8.25
N PRO A 378 -48.09 0.68 -7.72
CA PRO A 378 -47.10 -0.34 -7.33
C PRO A 378 -46.74 -1.21 -8.55
N PHE A 379 -45.44 -1.43 -8.77
CA PHE A 379 -44.97 -2.39 -9.76
C PHE A 379 -44.89 -3.78 -9.15
N SER A 380 -45.66 -4.71 -9.71
CA SER A 380 -45.56 -6.15 -9.49
C SER A 380 -44.46 -6.73 -10.36
N PHE A 381 -43.71 -7.68 -9.79
CA PHE A 381 -42.77 -8.51 -10.55
C PHE A 381 -43.58 -9.46 -11.48
N ALA A 382 -43.25 -9.44 -12.78
CA ALA A 382 -43.66 -10.47 -13.74
C ALA A 382 -42.42 -11.05 -14.42
N ASN A 383 -42.44 -12.36 -14.57
CA ASN A 383 -41.38 -13.25 -15.04
C ASN A 383 -40.87 -12.90 -16.44
N ALA A 384 -39.57 -13.07 -16.61
CA ALA A 384 -38.88 -13.06 -17.89
C ALA A 384 -39.05 -14.42 -18.58
N ALA A 385 -39.73 -14.41 -19.71
CA ALA A 385 -39.57 -15.36 -20.81
C ALA A 385 -40.02 -14.65 -22.10
N ASP A 386 -39.26 -14.85 -23.18
CA ASP A 386 -39.51 -14.43 -24.55
C ASP A 386 -39.07 -13.01 -24.95
N ALA A 387 -37.95 -12.93 -25.68
CA ALA A 387 -37.89 -12.41 -27.06
C ALA A 387 -36.45 -12.36 -27.58
N GLU A 388 -36.14 -13.35 -28.41
CA GLU A 388 -35.09 -13.25 -29.43
C GLU A 388 -35.47 -12.21 -30.48
N ARG A 389 -34.62 -11.25 -30.77
CA ARG A 389 -34.54 -10.51 -32.04
C ARG A 389 -33.07 -10.18 -32.37
N PRO A 390 -32.65 -10.40 -33.64
CA PRO A 390 -31.28 -10.18 -34.05
C PRO A 390 -30.97 -8.69 -34.22
N LEU A 391 -29.81 -8.27 -33.73
CA LEU A 391 -29.26 -6.93 -33.94
C LEU A 391 -28.59 -6.88 -35.32
N THR A 392 -29.01 -5.94 -36.15
CA THR A 392 -28.37 -5.55 -37.41
C THR A 392 -27.00 -4.85 -37.10
N PRO A 393 -25.97 -5.09 -37.92
CA PRO A 393 -24.69 -4.46 -37.72
C PRO A 393 -24.69 -2.97 -38.16
N PRO A 394 -23.87 -2.11 -37.56
CA PRO A 394 -23.77 -0.72 -37.95
C PRO A 394 -23.04 -0.54 -39.28
N CYS A 395 -23.47 0.46 -40.04
CA CYS A 395 -22.92 0.86 -41.32
C CYS A 395 -21.38 1.16 -41.27
N VAL A 396 -20.69 0.55 -42.19
CA VAL A 396 -19.34 0.91 -42.56
C VAL A 396 -19.39 2.20 -43.38
N MET A 397 -18.70 3.25 -42.98
CA MET A 397 -18.46 4.42 -43.80
C MET A 397 -17.21 4.16 -44.64
N ASP A 398 -17.40 4.11 -45.94
CA ASP A 398 -16.30 4.09 -46.94
C ASP A 398 -15.61 5.46 -46.98
N PHE A 399 -14.29 5.45 -46.85
CA PHE A 399 -13.44 6.58 -47.26
C PHE A 399 -12.88 6.32 -48.66
N PRO A 400 -12.85 7.31 -49.56
CA PRO A 400 -12.41 7.13 -50.90
C PRO A 400 -10.88 6.99 -50.99
N SER A 401 -10.44 6.00 -51.75
CA SER A 401 -9.08 5.77 -52.18
C SER A 401 -8.62 6.88 -53.13
N SER A 402 -7.53 7.52 -52.84
CA SER A 402 -6.80 8.34 -53.83
C SER A 402 -5.62 7.55 -54.34
N ASP A 403 -5.79 7.03 -55.56
CA ASP A 403 -4.69 6.61 -56.44
C ASP A 403 -3.80 7.80 -56.80
N HIS A 404 -2.51 7.69 -56.55
CA HIS A 404 -1.47 8.34 -57.37
C HIS A 404 -0.30 7.39 -57.51
N SER A 405 -0.25 6.82 -58.70
CA SER A 405 0.92 6.25 -59.34
C SER A 405 1.95 7.35 -59.60
N ASP A 406 3.21 7.15 -59.20
CA ASP A 406 4.30 7.68 -59.96
C ASP A 406 5.52 6.75 -59.90
N ASP A 407 5.95 6.37 -61.12
CA ASP A 407 7.11 5.59 -61.43
C ASP A 407 8.41 6.37 -61.18
N GLY A 408 9.37 5.76 -60.56
CA GLY A 408 10.71 6.35 -60.40
C GLY A 408 11.78 5.28 -60.14
N ARG A 409 12.16 4.55 -61.19
CA ARG A 409 13.39 3.76 -61.23
C ARG A 409 14.59 4.61 -60.82
N TRP A 410 15.41 4.11 -59.94
CA TRP A 410 16.86 4.28 -59.99
C TRP A 410 17.59 3.00 -59.62
N SER A 411 18.42 2.59 -60.56
CA SER A 411 19.32 1.45 -60.57
C SER A 411 20.54 1.64 -59.67
N GLY A 412 20.94 0.57 -59.02
CA GLY A 412 22.29 0.05 -58.96
C GLY A 412 23.37 0.84 -58.24
N CYS A 413 23.98 0.20 -57.25
CA CYS A 413 25.40 -0.11 -57.26
C CYS A 413 25.74 -1.08 -56.12
N SER A 414 26.39 -2.12 -56.57
CA SER A 414 27.03 -3.19 -55.81
C SER A 414 28.38 -2.76 -55.22
N ASN A 415 28.85 -3.62 -54.30
CA ASN A 415 30.25 -3.94 -53.91
C ASN A 415 30.69 -3.28 -52.59
N THR A 416 31.04 -4.10 -51.72
CA THR A 416 32.14 -5.05 -51.41
C THR A 416 33.02 -4.49 -50.30
N ASP A 417 33.20 -5.37 -49.34
CA ASP A 417 34.43 -5.74 -48.64
C ASP A 417 35.01 -4.86 -47.50
N GLU A 418 35.08 -5.57 -46.38
CA GLU A 418 36.26 -5.89 -45.57
C GLU A 418 36.75 -4.89 -44.49
N ASP A 419 36.89 -5.50 -43.34
CA ASP A 419 37.92 -5.30 -42.28
C ASP A 419 37.95 -3.96 -41.48
N CYS A 420 37.53 -4.02 -40.23
CA CYS A 420 38.35 -4.02 -39.02
C CYS A 420 37.45 -4.19 -37.79
#